data_47f03cd497a82b99d22c8e8ca82d1ac0
#
_entry.id   47f03cd497a82b99d22c8e8ca82d1ac0
#
_cell.length_a   1.000
_cell.length_b   1.000
_cell.length_c   1.000
_cell.angle_alpha   90.00
_cell.angle_beta   90.00
_cell.angle_gamma   90.00
#
_symmetry.space_group_name_H-M   'P 1'
#
loop_
_entity.id
_entity.type
_entity.pdbx_description
1 polymer ?
#
loop_
_entity_poly.entity_id
_entity_poly.type
_entity_poly.pdbx_seq_one_letter_code
_entity_poly.pdbx_strand_id
1 'polypeptide(L)'
;GFCTAKFNLHPFIVTLATQLIVYGTLLIYLMQGNNNGQSISGLDKSYTNLITGSILSVPDGKGNMVPIPNFVWYAIVITVVMWFVWNKTTFGKNMFAVGSNPEAANVSGVNVAATTILVFTLAGVMYGFTGFIEGARIGANTANTGLNYELDAIAACVIGGVSFVGGIGKIRGVIIGVVLLRIIFVGLTFMSVSSNLQYIIKGLIILVACAIDMRKYLVRK
;
A
#
# COMPACT_ATOMS: atom_id res chain seq x y z
N GLY A 1 -13.62 7.22 -4.11
CA GLY A 1 -13.82 7.10 -5.56
C GLY A 1 -14.98 7.92 -6.06
N PHE A 2 -16.17 7.73 -5.48
CA PHE A 2 -17.38 8.43 -5.92
C PHE A 2 -17.24 9.97 -5.87
N CYS A 3 -16.75 10.51 -4.76
CA CYS A 3 -16.55 11.96 -4.61
C CYS A 3 -15.56 12.53 -5.65
N THR A 4 -14.48 11.82 -5.90
CA THR A 4 -13.49 12.21 -6.92
C THR A 4 -14.10 12.19 -8.32
N ALA A 5 -14.85 11.14 -8.66
CA ALA A 5 -15.42 10.97 -9.99
C ALA A 5 -16.59 11.91 -10.29
N LYS A 6 -17.45 12.21 -9.29
CA LYS A 6 -18.67 13.00 -9.48
C LYS A 6 -18.44 14.49 -9.25
N PHE A 7 -17.66 14.86 -8.23
CA PHE A 7 -17.44 16.24 -7.83
C PHE A 7 -16.10 16.80 -8.30
N ASN A 8 -15.34 16.03 -9.05
CA ASN A 8 -14.00 16.40 -9.57
C ASN A 8 -13.02 16.87 -8.47
N LEU A 9 -13.20 16.35 -7.25
CA LEU A 9 -12.35 16.67 -6.11
C LEU A 9 -10.98 16.05 -6.29
N HIS A 10 -9.95 16.76 -5.83
CA HIS A 10 -8.60 16.25 -5.89
C HIS A 10 -8.47 14.92 -5.10
N PRO A 11 -7.96 13.83 -5.72
CA PRO A 11 -7.92 12.51 -5.10
C PRO A 11 -7.25 12.48 -3.73
N PHE A 12 -6.15 13.22 -3.56
CA PHE A 12 -5.40 13.29 -2.32
C PHE A 12 -6.23 13.84 -1.15
N ILE A 13 -7.04 14.89 -1.39
CA ILE A 13 -7.89 15.49 -0.35
C ILE A 13 -8.99 14.50 0.08
N VAL A 14 -9.60 13.83 -0.90
CA VAL A 14 -10.68 12.85 -0.63
C VAL A 14 -10.13 11.64 0.16
N THR A 15 -8.93 11.15 -0.18
CA THR A 15 -8.32 10.02 0.53
C THR A 15 -7.90 10.39 1.95
N LEU A 16 -7.31 11.58 2.16
CA LEU A 16 -7.00 12.08 3.51
C LEU A 16 -8.26 12.25 4.38
N ALA A 17 -9.31 12.85 3.83
CA ALA A 17 -10.58 12.98 4.55
C ALA A 17 -11.16 11.60 4.93
N THR A 18 -11.14 10.64 4.00
CA THR A 18 -11.60 9.27 4.27
C THR A 18 -10.75 8.58 5.35
N GLN A 19 -9.44 8.77 5.31
CA GLN A 19 -8.51 8.26 6.33
C GLN A 19 -8.87 8.77 7.73
N LEU A 20 -9.11 10.09 7.87
CA LEU A 20 -9.50 10.69 9.14
C LEU A 20 -10.86 10.19 9.64
N ILE A 21 -11.84 10.02 8.74
CA ILE A 21 -13.16 9.47 9.10
C ILE A 21 -13.02 8.04 9.62
N VAL A 22 -12.28 7.18 8.90
CA VAL A 22 -12.06 5.77 9.30
C VAL A 22 -11.28 5.70 10.61
N TYR A 23 -10.24 6.52 10.77
CA TYR A 23 -9.46 6.58 12.01
C TYR A 23 -10.31 7.03 13.21
N GLY A 24 -11.13 8.08 13.05
CA GLY A 24 -12.06 8.51 14.07
C GLY A 24 -13.09 7.43 14.44
N THR A 25 -13.62 6.72 13.44
CA THR A 25 -14.53 5.59 13.66
C THR A 25 -13.86 4.46 14.43
N LEU A 26 -12.59 4.14 14.09
CA LEU A 26 -11.80 3.16 14.83
C LEU A 26 -11.59 3.56 16.28
N LEU A 27 -11.28 4.83 16.57
CA LEU A 27 -11.13 5.32 17.94
C LEU A 27 -12.43 5.17 18.74
N ILE A 28 -13.58 5.54 18.16
CA ILE A 28 -14.89 5.36 18.78
C ILE A 28 -15.14 3.88 19.07
N TYR A 29 -14.86 3.00 18.11
CA TYR A 29 -15.02 1.54 18.28
C TYR A 29 -14.14 1.00 19.42
N LEU A 30 -12.89 1.44 19.53
CA LEU A 30 -11.99 1.03 20.62
C LEU A 30 -12.42 1.54 21.99
N MET A 31 -13.13 2.67 22.05
CA MET A 31 -13.67 3.22 23.31
C MET A 31 -14.95 2.52 23.75
N GLN A 32 -15.64 1.79 22.86
CA GLN A 32 -16.86 1.04 23.19
C GLN A 32 -16.53 -0.26 23.92
N GLY A 33 -17.37 -0.64 24.85
CA GLY A 33 -17.22 -1.88 25.63
C GLY A 33 -16.14 -1.78 26.73
N ASN A 34 -15.58 -2.92 27.11
CA ASN A 34 -14.60 -3.03 28.18
C ASN A 34 -13.15 -2.65 27.77
N ASN A 35 -12.93 -2.28 26.52
CA ASN A 35 -11.57 -2.08 26.00
C ASN A 35 -10.94 -0.74 26.39
N ASN A 36 -11.73 0.27 26.80
CA ASN A 36 -11.26 1.58 27.28
C ASN A 36 -10.11 2.19 26.43
N GLY A 37 -10.16 2.05 25.11
CA GLY A 37 -9.10 2.52 24.20
C GLY A 37 -7.83 1.67 24.17
N GLN A 38 -7.81 0.53 24.86
CA GLN A 38 -6.66 -0.37 24.89
C GLN A 38 -6.55 -1.21 23.60
N SER A 39 -5.39 -1.85 23.42
CA SER A 39 -5.16 -2.74 22.31
C SER A 39 -6.10 -3.95 22.34
N ILE A 40 -6.62 -4.33 21.19
CA ILE A 40 -7.33 -5.59 21.01
C ILE A 40 -6.28 -6.69 20.83
N SER A 41 -6.22 -7.59 21.83
CA SER A 41 -5.32 -8.75 21.86
C SER A 41 -6.12 -10.03 22.07
N GLY A 42 -5.46 -11.20 22.01
CA GLY A 42 -6.13 -12.48 22.19
C GLY A 42 -6.96 -12.90 20.99
N LEU A 43 -6.48 -12.59 19.78
CA LEU A 43 -7.10 -12.98 18.52
C LEU A 43 -7.20 -14.51 18.43
N ASP A 44 -8.26 -15.00 17.78
CA ASP A 44 -8.50 -16.43 17.59
C ASP A 44 -7.28 -17.13 16.97
N LYS A 45 -6.93 -18.28 17.54
CA LYS A 45 -5.78 -19.08 17.08
C LYS A 45 -5.94 -19.56 15.64
N SER A 46 -7.18 -19.83 15.22
CA SER A 46 -7.46 -20.24 13.84
C SER A 46 -7.12 -19.11 12.86
N TYR A 47 -7.51 -17.89 13.21
CA TYR A 47 -7.22 -16.71 12.41
C TYR A 47 -5.71 -16.39 12.36
N THR A 48 -5.03 -16.41 13.51
CA THR A 48 -3.59 -16.14 13.56
C THR A 48 -2.80 -17.23 12.83
N ASN A 49 -3.14 -18.50 12.99
CA ASN A 49 -2.49 -19.61 12.29
C ASN A 49 -2.71 -19.56 10.77
N LEU A 50 -3.87 -19.10 10.30
CA LEU A 50 -4.12 -18.92 8.87
C LEU A 50 -3.08 -17.99 8.24
N ILE A 51 -2.67 -16.94 8.92
CA ILE A 51 -1.78 -15.90 8.40
C ILE A 51 -0.31 -16.14 8.78
N THR A 52 -0.04 -16.48 10.04
CA THR A 52 1.34 -16.65 10.55
C THR A 52 1.81 -18.09 10.54
N GLY A 53 0.90 -19.07 10.36
CA GLY A 53 1.25 -20.47 10.18
C GLY A 53 2.18 -20.66 8.97
N SER A 54 2.86 -21.78 8.90
CA SER A 54 3.79 -22.11 7.82
C SER A 54 3.39 -23.39 7.11
N ILE A 55 3.29 -23.33 5.77
CA ILE A 55 3.09 -24.51 4.92
C ILE A 55 4.44 -25.10 4.49
N LEU A 56 5.45 -24.24 4.32
CA LEU A 56 6.78 -24.62 3.85
C LEU A 56 7.84 -24.15 4.83
N SER A 57 8.85 -25.01 5.03
CA SER A 57 10.05 -24.66 5.80
C SER A 57 11.27 -24.81 4.90
N VAL A 58 12.18 -23.85 4.95
CA VAL A 58 13.43 -23.86 4.18
C VAL A 58 14.58 -24.15 5.14
N PRO A 59 15.51 -25.05 4.79
CA PRO A 59 16.66 -25.31 5.63
C PRO A 59 17.56 -24.07 5.71
N ASP A 60 17.85 -23.60 6.91
CA ASP A 60 18.91 -22.64 7.16
C ASP A 60 20.26 -23.34 6.93
N GLY A 61 21.27 -22.63 6.40
CA GLY A 61 22.60 -23.18 6.16
C GLY A 61 23.28 -23.82 7.38
N LYS A 62 22.64 -23.79 8.55
CA LYS A 62 23.03 -24.41 9.82
C LYS A 62 22.25 -25.70 10.16
N GLY A 63 21.39 -26.17 9.22
CA GLY A 63 20.60 -27.40 9.44
C GLY A 63 19.27 -27.21 10.16
N ASN A 64 18.89 -25.98 10.54
CA ASN A 64 17.57 -25.71 11.12
C ASN A 64 16.55 -25.44 10.03
N MET A 65 15.30 -25.90 10.23
CA MET A 65 14.18 -25.59 9.35
C MET A 65 13.55 -24.25 9.75
N VAL A 66 13.66 -23.25 8.88
CA VAL A 66 13.00 -21.93 9.08
C VAL A 66 11.65 -21.96 8.41
N PRO A 67 10.55 -21.81 9.15
CA PRO A 67 9.21 -21.78 8.59
C PRO A 67 8.96 -20.48 7.79
N ILE A 68 8.42 -20.61 6.58
CA ILE A 68 7.97 -19.45 5.78
C ILE A 68 6.51 -19.17 6.16
N PRO A 69 6.19 -18.00 6.74
CA PRO A 69 4.82 -17.67 7.12
C PRO A 69 3.89 -17.56 5.90
N ASN A 70 2.63 -17.94 6.09
CA ASN A 70 1.61 -17.96 5.02
C ASN A 70 1.37 -16.58 4.38
N PHE A 71 1.53 -15.49 5.12
CA PHE A 71 1.34 -14.15 4.57
C PHE A 71 2.30 -13.83 3.40
N VAL A 72 3.46 -14.50 3.32
CA VAL A 72 4.38 -14.36 2.17
C VAL A 72 3.73 -14.92 0.90
N TRP A 73 3.06 -16.05 1.01
CA TRP A 73 2.34 -16.66 -0.12
C TRP A 73 1.17 -15.80 -0.57
N TYR A 74 0.41 -15.21 0.37
CA TYR A 74 -0.67 -14.28 0.04
C TYR A 74 -0.13 -13.05 -0.69
N ALA A 75 1.00 -12.49 -0.26
CA ALA A 75 1.63 -11.37 -0.95
C ALA A 75 2.05 -11.74 -2.39
N ILE A 76 2.60 -12.93 -2.61
CA ILE A 76 2.97 -13.41 -3.95
C ILE A 76 1.72 -13.57 -4.82
N VAL A 77 0.68 -14.24 -4.31
CA VAL A 77 -0.56 -14.47 -5.07
C VAL A 77 -1.21 -13.14 -5.47
N ILE A 78 -1.35 -12.20 -4.54
CA ILE A 78 -1.91 -10.87 -4.82
C ILE A 78 -1.06 -10.13 -5.86
N THR A 79 0.25 -10.19 -5.74
CA THR A 79 1.16 -9.54 -6.70
C THR A 79 0.97 -10.10 -8.10
N VAL A 80 0.82 -11.43 -8.25
CA VAL A 80 0.56 -12.07 -9.55
C VAL A 80 -0.82 -11.68 -10.08
N VAL A 81 -1.86 -11.67 -9.24
CA VAL A 81 -3.21 -11.26 -9.63
C VAL A 81 -3.21 -9.80 -10.09
N MET A 82 -2.58 -8.90 -9.32
CA MET A 82 -2.49 -7.49 -9.69
C MET A 82 -1.65 -7.26 -10.95
N TRP A 83 -0.57 -8.05 -11.13
CA TRP A 83 0.18 -8.02 -12.38
C TRP A 83 -0.68 -8.40 -13.59
N PHE A 84 -1.52 -9.43 -13.44
CA PHE A 84 -2.46 -9.84 -14.49
C PHE A 84 -3.50 -8.75 -14.77
N VAL A 85 -4.16 -8.23 -13.73
CA VAL A 85 -5.15 -7.15 -13.84
C VAL A 85 -4.54 -5.93 -14.54
N TRP A 86 -3.33 -5.53 -14.14
CA TRP A 86 -2.65 -4.35 -14.66
C TRP A 86 -2.25 -4.48 -16.13
N ASN A 87 -1.68 -5.63 -16.52
CA ASN A 87 -1.06 -5.78 -17.82
C ASN A 87 -1.94 -6.49 -18.85
N LYS A 88 -2.93 -7.27 -18.41
CA LYS A 88 -3.67 -8.20 -19.29
C LYS A 88 -5.16 -7.86 -19.43
N THR A 89 -5.70 -6.91 -18.64
CA THR A 89 -7.11 -6.56 -18.70
C THR A 89 -7.35 -5.21 -19.38
N THR A 90 -8.56 -5.03 -19.89
CA THR A 90 -9.04 -3.73 -20.40
C THR A 90 -9.11 -2.69 -19.29
N PHE A 91 -9.43 -3.11 -18.06
CA PHE A 91 -9.43 -2.24 -16.88
C PHE A 91 -8.05 -1.62 -16.64
N GLY A 92 -6.97 -2.42 -16.68
CA GLY A 92 -5.61 -1.92 -16.54
C GLY A 92 -5.24 -0.90 -17.62
N LYS A 93 -5.61 -1.18 -18.89
CA LYS A 93 -5.39 -0.22 -19.99
C LYS A 93 -6.14 1.08 -19.79
N ASN A 94 -7.42 1.02 -19.41
CA ASN A 94 -8.24 2.20 -19.13
C ASN A 94 -7.67 3.03 -17.98
N MET A 95 -7.16 2.38 -16.94
CA MET A 95 -6.53 3.01 -15.79
C MET A 95 -5.29 3.83 -16.20
N PHE A 96 -4.44 3.29 -17.08
CA PHE A 96 -3.29 4.02 -17.62
C PHE A 96 -3.73 5.17 -18.53
N ALA A 97 -4.74 4.97 -19.37
CA ALA A 97 -5.28 6.00 -20.25
C ALA A 97 -5.83 7.19 -19.44
N VAL A 98 -6.68 6.91 -18.44
CA VAL A 98 -7.25 7.93 -17.55
C VAL A 98 -6.15 8.62 -16.73
N GLY A 99 -5.15 7.87 -16.25
CA GLY A 99 -4.03 8.43 -15.51
C GLY A 99 -3.10 9.32 -16.36
N SER A 100 -2.99 9.05 -17.67
CA SER A 100 -2.17 9.86 -18.57
C SER A 100 -2.86 11.15 -18.99
N ASN A 101 -4.10 11.06 -19.45
CA ASN A 101 -4.93 12.20 -19.83
C ASN A 101 -6.41 11.80 -19.79
N PRO A 102 -7.17 12.26 -18.77
CA PRO A 102 -8.58 11.93 -18.63
C PRO A 102 -9.44 12.43 -19.80
N GLU A 103 -9.13 13.60 -20.36
CA GLU A 103 -9.89 14.17 -21.47
C GLU A 103 -9.72 13.33 -22.75
N ALA A 104 -8.47 13.00 -23.09
CA ALA A 104 -8.17 12.14 -24.23
C ALA A 104 -8.77 10.73 -24.06
N ALA A 105 -8.74 10.18 -22.86
CA ALA A 105 -9.36 8.89 -22.55
C ALA A 105 -10.87 8.94 -22.76
N ASN A 106 -11.53 10.02 -22.34
CA ASN A 106 -12.98 10.22 -22.53
C ASN A 106 -13.36 10.29 -24.02
N VAL A 107 -12.61 11.07 -24.80
CA VAL A 107 -12.81 11.16 -26.26
C VAL A 107 -12.61 9.80 -26.97
N SER A 108 -11.72 8.97 -26.41
CA SER A 108 -11.45 7.61 -26.91
C SER A 108 -12.51 6.58 -26.45
N GLY A 109 -13.59 7.01 -25.80
CA GLY A 109 -14.69 6.14 -25.38
C GLY A 109 -14.47 5.46 -24.02
N VAL A 110 -13.43 5.81 -23.27
CA VAL A 110 -13.21 5.29 -21.93
C VAL A 110 -14.06 6.03 -20.91
N ASN A 111 -14.89 5.32 -20.16
CA ASN A 111 -15.67 5.93 -19.08
C ASN A 111 -14.74 6.27 -17.89
N VAL A 112 -14.31 7.55 -17.84
CA VAL A 112 -13.39 8.06 -16.83
C VAL A 112 -13.95 7.91 -15.42
N ALA A 113 -15.24 8.25 -15.23
CA ALA A 113 -15.88 8.18 -13.91
C ALA A 113 -15.94 6.72 -13.38
N ALA A 114 -16.40 5.79 -14.21
CA ALA A 114 -16.47 4.39 -13.84
C ALA A 114 -15.06 3.81 -13.56
N THR A 115 -14.07 4.13 -14.40
CA THR A 115 -12.69 3.70 -14.20
C THR A 115 -12.13 4.22 -12.87
N THR A 116 -12.33 5.50 -12.57
CA THR A 116 -11.89 6.11 -11.31
C THR A 116 -12.54 5.44 -10.11
N ILE A 117 -13.86 5.23 -10.12
CA ILE A 117 -14.57 4.55 -9.03
C ILE A 117 -14.02 3.14 -8.82
N LEU A 118 -13.84 2.37 -9.88
CA LEU A 118 -13.32 1.01 -9.81
C LEU A 118 -11.90 0.95 -9.25
N VAL A 119 -11.01 1.89 -9.63
CA VAL A 119 -9.65 1.97 -9.09
C VAL A 119 -9.68 2.18 -7.58
N PHE A 120 -10.45 3.14 -7.09
CA PHE A 120 -10.56 3.39 -5.65
C PHE A 120 -11.26 2.24 -4.89
N THR A 121 -12.22 1.58 -5.52
CA THR A 121 -12.86 0.39 -4.95
C THR A 121 -11.85 -0.75 -4.80
N LEU A 122 -11.08 -1.03 -5.84
CA LEU A 122 -10.02 -2.04 -5.80
C LEU A 122 -8.97 -1.70 -4.73
N ALA A 123 -8.55 -0.44 -4.65
CA ALA A 123 -7.64 0.02 -3.60
C ALA A 123 -8.22 -0.23 -2.20
N GLY A 124 -9.50 0.10 -1.97
CA GLY A 124 -10.18 -0.17 -0.70
C GLY A 124 -10.20 -1.64 -0.33
N VAL A 125 -10.47 -2.54 -1.29
CA VAL A 125 -10.42 -3.99 -1.08
C VAL A 125 -9.00 -4.42 -0.68
N MET A 126 -7.97 -3.89 -1.34
CA MET A 126 -6.57 -4.20 -1.02
C MET A 126 -6.17 -3.69 0.38
N TYR A 127 -6.66 -2.51 0.79
CA TYR A 127 -6.43 -1.99 2.15
C TYR A 127 -7.08 -2.87 3.21
N GLY A 128 -8.34 -3.31 3.00
CA GLY A 128 -9.01 -4.24 3.89
C GLY A 128 -8.27 -5.57 4.02
N PHE A 129 -7.80 -6.11 2.90
CA PHE A 129 -7.02 -7.34 2.89
C PHE A 129 -5.66 -7.18 3.61
N THR A 130 -4.98 -6.06 3.41
CA THR A 130 -3.72 -5.75 4.11
C THR A 130 -3.95 -5.62 5.61
N GLY A 131 -5.02 -4.93 6.03
CA GLY A 131 -5.39 -4.82 7.44
C GLY A 131 -5.70 -6.17 8.08
N PHE A 132 -6.39 -7.06 7.35
CA PHE A 132 -6.67 -8.42 7.80
C PHE A 132 -5.39 -9.23 8.02
N ILE A 133 -4.42 -9.17 7.11
CA ILE A 133 -3.13 -9.88 7.26
C ILE A 133 -2.31 -9.27 8.40
N GLU A 134 -2.20 -7.94 8.43
CA GLU A 134 -1.37 -7.23 9.41
C GLU A 134 -1.90 -7.41 10.83
N GLY A 135 -3.22 -7.41 10.99
CA GLY A 135 -3.88 -7.68 12.27
C GLY A 135 -3.47 -9.02 12.89
N ALA A 136 -3.46 -10.08 12.08
CA ALA A 136 -3.02 -11.40 12.53
C ALA A 136 -1.50 -11.47 12.76
N ARG A 137 -0.72 -10.78 11.93
CA ARG A 137 0.74 -10.77 11.99
C ARG A 137 1.26 -10.13 13.27
N ILE A 138 0.64 -9.03 13.70
CA ILE A 138 1.03 -8.31 14.93
C ILE A 138 0.46 -9.00 16.17
N GLY A 139 -0.74 -9.58 16.07
CA GLY A 139 -1.40 -10.29 17.16
C GLY A 139 -2.02 -9.41 18.25
N ALA A 140 -1.67 -8.12 18.29
CA ALA A 140 -2.26 -7.13 19.18
C ALA A 140 -2.40 -5.80 18.41
N ASN A 141 -3.64 -5.37 18.16
CA ASN A 141 -3.93 -4.20 17.34
C ASN A 141 -4.28 -2.99 18.21
N THR A 142 -3.60 -1.88 17.96
CA THR A 142 -3.84 -0.58 18.59
C THR A 142 -4.39 0.41 17.56
N ALA A 143 -4.86 1.57 18.00
CA ALA A 143 -5.24 2.66 17.11
C ALA A 143 -4.09 3.12 16.18
N ASN A 144 -2.85 2.95 16.60
CA ASN A 144 -1.66 3.36 15.86
C ASN A 144 -1.11 2.25 14.93
N THR A 145 -1.74 1.07 14.89
CA THR A 145 -1.34 -0.01 13.99
C THR A 145 -1.55 0.43 12.54
N GLY A 146 -0.49 0.39 11.75
CA GLY A 146 -0.52 0.83 10.35
C GLY A 146 -0.37 2.35 10.14
N LEU A 147 -0.17 3.14 11.17
CA LEU A 147 0.05 4.58 11.04
C LEU A 147 1.30 4.85 10.18
N ASN A 148 1.17 5.75 9.20
CA ASN A 148 2.21 6.12 8.22
C ASN A 148 2.61 5.02 7.22
N TYR A 149 1.90 3.89 7.12
CA TYR A 149 2.16 2.88 6.09
C TYR A 149 1.89 3.41 4.69
N GLU A 150 1.00 4.39 4.55
CA GLU A 150 0.75 5.09 3.29
C GLU A 150 2.01 5.78 2.77
N LEU A 151 2.82 6.36 3.65
CA LEU A 151 4.08 7.01 3.26
C LEU A 151 5.12 5.99 2.77
N ASP A 152 5.19 4.82 3.41
CA ASP A 152 6.06 3.72 2.96
C ASP A 152 5.64 3.20 1.60
N ALA A 153 4.33 3.03 1.38
CA ALA A 153 3.79 2.59 0.11
C ALA A 153 4.06 3.60 -1.02
N ILE A 154 3.84 4.89 -0.75
CA ILE A 154 4.13 5.97 -1.69
C ILE A 154 5.63 5.98 -2.03
N ALA A 155 6.51 5.97 -1.03
CA ALA A 155 7.95 5.95 -1.22
C ALA A 155 8.39 4.76 -2.08
N ALA A 156 7.90 3.55 -1.77
CA ALA A 156 8.20 2.34 -2.52
C ALA A 156 7.73 2.43 -3.98
N CYS A 157 6.53 2.95 -4.22
CA CYS A 157 5.99 3.12 -5.57
C CYS A 157 6.83 4.10 -6.40
N VAL A 158 7.21 5.25 -5.82
CA VAL A 158 7.99 6.27 -6.52
C VAL A 158 9.41 5.79 -6.81
N ILE A 159 10.08 5.16 -5.83
CA ILE A 159 11.39 4.51 -6.05
C ILE A 159 11.26 3.44 -7.14
N GLY A 160 10.16 2.71 -7.17
CA GLY A 160 9.83 1.71 -8.17
C GLY A 160 9.48 2.28 -9.55
N GLY A 161 9.47 3.62 -9.72
CA GLY A 161 9.22 4.31 -10.99
C GLY A 161 7.74 4.44 -11.36
N VAL A 162 6.85 4.44 -10.38
CA VAL A 162 5.45 4.86 -10.57
C VAL A 162 5.41 6.39 -10.53
N SER A 163 4.81 7.00 -11.56
CA SER A 163 4.73 8.45 -11.67
C SER A 163 3.65 9.05 -10.78
N PHE A 164 3.96 10.13 -10.11
CA PHE A 164 3.02 10.95 -9.36
C PHE A 164 2.01 11.68 -10.26
N VAL A 165 2.42 12.00 -11.48
CA VAL A 165 1.56 12.68 -12.47
C VAL A 165 0.52 11.73 -13.06
N GLY A 166 0.79 10.43 -13.00
CA GLY A 166 -0.09 9.38 -13.49
C GLY A 166 0.35 8.76 -14.83
N GLY A 167 -0.39 7.75 -15.27
CA GLY A 167 -0.22 7.10 -16.57
C GLY A 167 1.03 6.23 -16.73
N ILE A 168 1.94 6.19 -15.77
CA ILE A 168 3.18 5.41 -15.82
C ILE A 168 3.38 4.63 -14.53
N GLY A 169 3.62 3.34 -14.66
CA GLY A 169 3.94 2.45 -13.54
C GLY A 169 4.07 1.01 -14.00
N LYS A 170 4.90 0.24 -13.31
CA LYS A 170 5.08 -1.20 -13.58
C LYS A 170 5.11 -1.95 -12.25
N ILE A 171 4.38 -3.04 -12.14
CA ILE A 171 4.35 -3.89 -10.94
C ILE A 171 5.77 -4.38 -10.57
N ARG A 172 6.58 -4.76 -11.56
CA ARG A 172 7.98 -5.16 -11.31
C ARG A 172 8.79 -4.04 -10.64
N GLY A 173 8.57 -2.80 -11.07
CA GLY A 173 9.20 -1.63 -10.44
C GLY A 173 8.75 -1.47 -8.98
N VAL A 174 7.45 -1.60 -8.70
CA VAL A 174 6.91 -1.52 -7.34
C VAL A 174 7.54 -2.58 -6.44
N ILE A 175 7.66 -3.83 -6.91
CA ILE A 175 8.32 -4.91 -6.15
C ILE A 175 9.76 -4.53 -5.78
N ILE A 176 10.52 -4.04 -6.77
CA ILE A 176 11.90 -3.61 -6.55
C ILE A 176 11.94 -2.45 -5.55
N GLY A 177 11.06 -1.47 -5.68
CA GLY A 177 10.96 -0.33 -4.78
C GLY A 177 10.67 -0.73 -3.33
N VAL A 178 9.72 -1.67 -3.12
CA VAL A 178 9.39 -2.21 -1.80
C VAL A 178 10.60 -2.92 -1.18
N VAL A 179 11.27 -3.78 -1.95
CA VAL A 179 12.44 -4.53 -1.48
C VAL A 179 13.59 -3.58 -1.11
N LEU A 180 13.90 -2.60 -1.99
CA LEU A 180 14.95 -1.61 -1.74
C LEU A 180 14.65 -0.78 -0.49
N LEU A 181 13.43 -0.26 -0.37
CA LEU A 181 13.03 0.52 0.80
C LEU A 181 13.17 -0.32 2.08
N ARG A 182 12.74 -1.58 2.04
CA ARG A 182 12.82 -2.48 3.19
C ARG A 182 14.26 -2.79 3.58
N ILE A 183 15.13 -3.02 2.61
CA ILE A 183 16.59 -3.24 2.86
C ILE A 183 17.19 -2.01 3.54
N ILE A 184 16.87 -0.79 3.07
CA ILE A 184 17.36 0.45 3.68
C ILE A 184 16.94 0.53 5.15
N PHE A 185 15.64 0.36 5.46
CA PHE A 185 15.16 0.50 6.83
C PHE A 185 15.66 -0.62 7.76
N VAL A 186 15.75 -1.86 7.26
CA VAL A 186 16.34 -2.96 8.02
C VAL A 186 17.82 -2.67 8.30
N GLY A 187 18.56 -2.19 7.31
CA GLY A 187 19.96 -1.77 7.49
C GLY A 187 20.14 -0.67 8.54
N LEU A 188 19.30 0.37 8.49
CA LEU A 188 19.31 1.44 9.49
C LEU A 188 19.01 0.92 10.91
N THR A 189 18.11 -0.03 11.03
CA THR A 189 17.79 -0.68 12.32
C THR A 189 18.97 -1.47 12.83
N PHE A 190 19.68 -2.23 11.99
CA PHE A 190 20.90 -2.94 12.36
C PHE A 190 22.03 -1.98 12.79
N MET A 191 22.11 -0.80 12.22
CA MET A 191 23.05 0.25 12.61
C MET A 191 22.59 0.99 13.89
N SER A 192 21.53 0.54 14.55
CA SER A 192 20.97 1.14 15.77
C SER A 192 20.54 2.61 15.57
N VAL A 193 20.17 2.99 14.36
CA VAL A 193 19.65 4.32 14.06
C VAL A 193 18.26 4.47 14.70
N SER A 194 18.07 5.53 15.48
CA SER A 194 16.81 5.77 16.19
C SER A 194 15.62 5.89 15.21
N SER A 195 14.45 5.43 15.65
CA SER A 195 13.21 5.50 14.85
C SER A 195 12.87 6.92 14.41
N ASN A 196 13.17 7.91 15.25
CA ASN A 196 12.94 9.33 14.93
C ASN A 196 13.78 9.79 13.73
N LEU A 197 15.04 9.37 13.66
CA LEU A 197 15.91 9.66 12.52
C LEU A 197 15.45 8.93 11.26
N GLN A 198 14.94 7.70 11.41
CA GLN A 198 14.36 6.95 10.28
C GLN A 198 13.16 7.69 9.66
N TYR A 199 12.33 8.40 10.42
CA TYR A 199 11.26 9.24 9.88
C TYR A 199 11.81 10.42 9.05
N ILE A 200 12.90 11.05 9.48
CA ILE A 200 13.55 12.13 8.72
C ILE A 200 14.09 11.57 7.40
N ILE A 201 14.80 10.44 7.46
CA ILE A 201 15.33 9.78 6.26
C ILE A 201 14.21 9.40 5.29
N LYS A 202 13.10 8.84 5.80
CA LYS A 202 11.92 8.52 5.00
C LYS A 202 11.38 9.75 4.27
N GLY A 203 11.18 10.85 4.99
CA GLY A 203 10.72 12.11 4.40
C GLY A 203 11.64 12.63 3.29
N LEU A 204 12.96 12.59 3.52
CA LEU A 204 13.95 12.98 2.51
C LEU A 204 13.92 12.08 1.28
N ILE A 205 13.81 10.77 1.45
CA ILE A 205 13.69 9.81 0.35
C ILE A 205 12.47 10.13 -0.51
N ILE A 206 11.31 10.36 0.10
CA ILE A 206 10.07 10.70 -0.61
C ILE A 206 10.25 12.01 -1.37
N LEU A 207 10.77 13.04 -0.72
CA LEU A 207 10.96 14.36 -1.31
C LEU A 207 11.89 14.30 -2.54
N VAL A 208 13.04 13.63 -2.40
CA VAL A 208 14.01 13.49 -3.50
C VAL A 208 13.41 12.67 -4.64
N ALA A 209 12.75 11.55 -4.34
CA ALA A 209 12.13 10.70 -5.34
C ALA A 209 11.04 11.45 -6.12
N CYS A 210 10.17 12.20 -5.44
CA CYS A 210 9.15 13.03 -6.06
C CYS A 210 9.76 14.15 -6.92
N ALA A 211 10.81 14.82 -6.42
CA ALA A 211 11.49 15.87 -7.18
C ALA A 211 12.10 15.34 -8.49
N ILE A 212 12.70 14.15 -8.44
CA ILE A 212 13.26 13.50 -9.65
C ILE A 212 12.15 13.12 -10.63
N ASP A 213 11.02 12.58 -10.15
CA ASP A 213 9.90 12.23 -11.02
C ASP A 213 9.30 13.47 -11.70
N MET A 214 9.02 14.52 -10.94
CA MET A 214 8.49 15.78 -11.48
C MET A 214 9.42 16.45 -12.48
N ARG A 215 10.74 16.39 -12.26
CA ARG A 215 11.72 16.98 -13.17
C ARG A 215 11.68 16.38 -14.57
N LYS A 216 11.36 15.07 -14.71
CA LYS A 216 11.20 14.40 -16.01
C LYS A 216 10.08 15.02 -16.87
N TYR A 217 9.08 15.60 -16.24
CA TYR A 217 7.95 16.25 -16.93
C TYR A 217 8.22 17.70 -17.28
N LEU A 218 9.03 18.42 -16.46
CA LEU A 218 9.41 19.80 -16.73
C LEU A 218 10.35 19.94 -17.94
N VAL A 219 11.22 18.94 -18.16
CA VAL A 219 12.18 18.93 -19.29
C VAL A 219 11.50 18.58 -20.62
N ARG A 220 10.25 18.08 -20.62
CA ARG A 220 9.49 17.72 -21.83
C ARG A 220 8.57 18.83 -22.37
N LYS A 221 8.52 19.98 -21.72
CA LYS A 221 7.91 21.20 -22.24
C LYS A 221 8.98 22.06 -22.90
#